data_ebe3598df0d3b112e2c186a12e3f5418
#
_entry.id   ebe3598df0d3b112e2c186a12e3f5418
#
_cell.length_a   1.000
_cell.length_b   1.000
_cell.length_c   1.000
_cell.angle_alpha   90.00
_cell.angle_beta   90.00
_cell.angle_gamma   90.00
#
_symmetry.space_group_name_H-M   'P 1'
#
loop_
_entity.id
_entity.type
_entity.pdbx_description
1 polymer ?
#
loop_
_entity_poly.entity_id
_entity_poly.type
_entity_poly.pdbx_seq_one_letter_code
_entity_poly.pdbx_strand_id
1 'polypeptide(L)'
;MITILLIVLISITSIVAFKNRDMYFHGWFSPYEIHEHHQWLRFVTHIFLHASWEHLIFNMLTFYFFGMLVEQGFGFYFGKWGSAIFITEFFLAGIISSIPSYFKNKHNASYTAVGASGAVSAILFTAILLDPLNKIYIMFIPIGIPAYIFGVFYLGYCIFMSKRNIDQVAHDVHFWGSIFGFVMPILIRTSFWNEFIQNIF
;
A
#
# COMPACT_ATOMS: atom_id res chain seq x y z
N MET A 1 -1.34 -19.30 -0.44
CA MET A 1 -1.48 -18.04 -1.22
C MET A 1 -2.05 -16.97 -0.28
N ILE A 2 -1.18 -16.22 0.30
CA ILE A 2 -1.48 -15.20 1.33
C ILE A 2 -2.16 -13.99 0.70
N THR A 3 -1.74 -13.60 -0.51
CA THR A 3 -2.37 -12.51 -1.26
C THR A 3 -3.89 -12.69 -1.35
N ILE A 4 -4.35 -13.87 -1.77
CA ILE A 4 -5.79 -14.16 -1.88
C ILE A 4 -6.48 -14.14 -0.52
N LEU A 5 -5.84 -14.69 0.51
CA LEU A 5 -6.38 -14.67 1.86
C LEU A 5 -6.59 -13.24 2.37
N LEU A 6 -5.61 -12.37 2.18
CA LEU A 6 -5.70 -10.95 2.56
C LEU A 6 -6.77 -10.21 1.75
N ILE A 7 -6.85 -10.46 0.42
CA ILE A 7 -7.90 -9.88 -0.42
C ILE A 7 -9.29 -10.26 0.09
N VAL A 8 -9.52 -11.54 0.38
CA VAL A 8 -10.81 -12.02 0.89
C VAL A 8 -11.11 -11.38 2.25
N LEU A 9 -10.16 -11.36 3.17
CA LEU A 9 -10.34 -10.78 4.50
C LEU A 9 -10.66 -9.29 4.43
N ILE A 10 -9.88 -8.51 3.65
CA ILE A 10 -10.08 -7.08 3.47
C ILE A 10 -11.42 -6.80 2.80
N SER A 11 -11.77 -7.57 1.76
CA SER A 11 -13.04 -7.40 1.05
C SER A 11 -14.24 -7.66 1.97
N ILE A 12 -14.24 -8.76 2.72
CA ILE A 12 -15.32 -9.08 3.67
C ILE A 12 -15.45 -7.98 4.71
N THR A 13 -14.32 -7.56 5.32
CA THR A 13 -14.33 -6.51 6.35
C THR A 13 -14.87 -5.18 5.81
N SER A 14 -14.44 -4.75 4.62
CA SER A 14 -14.93 -3.53 3.98
C SER A 14 -16.43 -3.60 3.64
N ILE A 15 -16.90 -4.73 3.10
CA ILE A 15 -18.31 -4.93 2.74
C ILE A 15 -19.21 -4.87 4.00
N VAL A 16 -18.76 -5.48 5.09
CA VAL A 16 -19.47 -5.40 6.38
C VAL A 16 -19.49 -3.96 6.88
N ALA A 17 -18.35 -3.26 6.81
CA ALA A 17 -18.22 -1.88 7.27
C ALA A 17 -19.07 -0.89 6.44
N PHE A 18 -19.31 -1.14 5.13
CA PHE A 18 -20.23 -0.32 4.33
C PHE A 18 -21.67 -0.29 4.88
N LYS A 19 -22.07 -1.32 5.60
CA LYS A 19 -23.40 -1.44 6.23
C LYS A 19 -23.39 -1.14 7.73
N ASN A 20 -22.21 -1.13 8.36
CA ASN A 20 -22.04 -0.95 9.80
C ASN A 20 -21.23 0.31 10.09
N ARG A 21 -21.93 1.43 10.33
CA ARG A 21 -21.32 2.72 10.61
C ARG A 21 -20.41 2.71 11.85
N ASP A 22 -20.79 2.00 12.90
CA ASP A 22 -20.01 1.95 14.13
C ASP A 22 -18.65 1.28 13.88
N MET A 23 -18.65 0.14 13.17
CA MET A 23 -17.44 -0.53 12.75
C MET A 23 -16.55 0.38 11.88
N TYR A 24 -17.17 1.12 10.94
CA TYR A 24 -16.46 2.05 10.05
C TYR A 24 -15.80 3.18 10.85
N PHE A 25 -16.53 3.86 11.72
CA PHE A 25 -16.05 5.00 12.52
C PHE A 25 -15.01 4.61 13.59
N HIS A 26 -15.14 3.44 14.19
CA HIS A 26 -14.14 2.96 15.14
C HIS A 26 -12.88 2.40 14.47
N GLY A 27 -12.97 1.98 13.20
CA GLY A 27 -11.85 1.39 12.49
C GLY A 27 -11.06 2.33 11.60
N TRP A 28 -11.58 3.51 11.20
CA TRP A 28 -10.83 4.43 10.35
C TRP A 28 -9.57 5.00 11.01
N PHE A 29 -8.60 5.39 10.21
CA PHE A 29 -7.44 6.12 10.66
C PHE A 29 -7.84 7.54 11.05
N SER A 30 -7.74 7.86 12.32
CA SER A 30 -7.95 9.20 12.85
C SER A 30 -6.74 9.58 13.71
N PRO A 31 -5.82 10.40 13.20
CA PRO A 31 -4.68 10.89 13.98
C PRO A 31 -5.08 11.56 15.30
N TYR A 32 -6.20 12.28 15.32
CA TYR A 32 -6.73 12.92 16.49
C TYR A 32 -7.13 11.90 17.58
N GLU A 33 -7.94 10.89 17.22
CA GLU A 33 -8.34 9.83 18.15
C GLU A 33 -7.16 9.01 18.67
N ILE A 34 -6.15 8.80 17.81
CA ILE A 34 -4.90 8.13 18.22
C ILE A 34 -4.15 8.98 19.25
N HIS A 35 -4.06 10.30 19.04
CA HIS A 35 -3.30 11.20 19.88
C HIS A 35 -3.98 11.45 21.21
N GLU A 36 -5.25 11.86 21.21
CA GLU A 36 -6.00 12.27 22.39
C GLU A 36 -6.51 11.07 23.22
N HIS A 37 -6.92 9.97 22.53
CA HIS A 37 -7.57 8.83 23.17
C HIS A 37 -6.76 7.54 23.12
N HIS A 38 -5.49 7.60 22.67
CA HIS A 38 -4.55 6.47 22.61
C HIS A 38 -5.06 5.26 21.82
N GLN A 39 -5.87 5.50 20.77
CA GLN A 39 -6.49 4.44 19.95
C GLN A 39 -5.51 3.91 18.88
N TRP A 40 -4.35 3.40 19.29
CA TRP A 40 -3.23 2.98 18.40
C TRP A 40 -3.61 1.90 17.40
N LEU A 41 -4.61 1.07 17.71
CA LEU A 41 -5.09 0.04 16.78
C LEU A 41 -5.59 0.60 15.45
N ARG A 42 -5.95 1.89 15.38
CA ARG A 42 -6.35 2.57 14.15
C ARG A 42 -5.26 2.61 13.08
N PHE A 43 -3.98 2.46 13.45
CA PHE A 43 -2.89 2.27 12.49
C PHE A 43 -2.99 0.95 11.71
N VAL A 44 -3.72 -0.02 12.24
CA VAL A 44 -3.92 -1.34 11.60
C VAL A 44 -5.32 -1.48 11.04
N THR A 45 -6.35 -1.08 11.79
CA THR A 45 -7.75 -1.34 11.43
C THR A 45 -8.18 -0.62 10.15
N HIS A 46 -7.64 0.57 9.88
CA HIS A 46 -7.96 1.32 8.66
C HIS A 46 -7.60 0.59 7.37
N ILE A 47 -6.58 -0.31 7.41
CA ILE A 47 -6.14 -1.10 6.26
C ILE A 47 -7.25 -1.99 5.72
N PHE A 48 -8.17 -2.43 6.59
CA PHE A 48 -9.27 -3.32 6.26
C PHE A 48 -10.54 -2.61 5.80
N LEU A 49 -10.54 -1.26 5.78
CA LEU A 49 -11.70 -0.46 5.46
C LEU A 49 -11.50 0.29 4.14
N HIS A 50 -12.57 0.56 3.43
CA HIS A 50 -12.53 1.35 2.20
C HIS A 50 -13.69 2.37 2.17
N ALA A 51 -13.48 3.50 1.50
CA ALA A 51 -14.46 4.58 1.44
C ALA A 51 -15.61 4.30 0.46
N SER A 52 -15.35 3.52 -0.59
CA SER A 52 -16.31 3.19 -1.64
C SER A 52 -16.01 1.84 -2.30
N TRP A 53 -16.94 1.35 -3.11
CA TRP A 53 -16.73 0.14 -3.91
C TRP A 53 -15.58 0.27 -4.90
N GLU A 54 -15.47 1.40 -5.58
CA GLU A 54 -14.40 1.68 -6.54
C GLU A 54 -13.04 1.63 -5.83
N HIS A 55 -12.95 2.27 -4.66
CA HIS A 55 -11.74 2.27 -3.86
C HIS A 55 -11.33 0.85 -3.45
N LEU A 56 -12.29 0.03 -3.00
CA LEU A 56 -12.03 -1.38 -2.67
C LEU A 56 -11.58 -2.17 -3.90
N ILE A 57 -12.32 -2.08 -5.01
CA ILE A 57 -12.03 -2.86 -6.22
C ILE A 57 -10.64 -2.53 -6.78
N PHE A 58 -10.29 -1.23 -6.92
CA PHE A 58 -9.00 -0.84 -7.43
C PHE A 58 -7.84 -1.26 -6.53
N ASN A 59 -7.99 -1.16 -5.20
CA ASN A 59 -6.99 -1.65 -4.27
C ASN A 59 -6.81 -3.17 -4.39
N MET A 60 -7.90 -3.94 -4.38
CA MET A 60 -7.82 -5.40 -4.42
C MET A 60 -7.32 -5.90 -5.76
N LEU A 61 -7.68 -5.25 -6.87
CA LEU A 61 -7.18 -5.59 -8.21
C LEU A 61 -5.67 -5.35 -8.30
N THR A 62 -5.21 -4.19 -7.85
CA THR A 62 -3.77 -3.86 -7.81
C THR A 62 -3.03 -4.84 -6.89
N PHE A 63 -3.57 -5.11 -5.72
CA PHE A 63 -2.98 -6.05 -4.78
C PHE A 63 -2.95 -7.49 -5.32
N TYR A 64 -3.97 -7.90 -6.09
CA TYR A 64 -3.97 -9.22 -6.73
C TYR A 64 -2.78 -9.39 -7.67
N PHE A 65 -2.60 -8.48 -8.63
CA PHE A 65 -1.54 -8.62 -9.63
C PHE A 65 -0.14 -8.50 -9.02
N PHE A 66 0.11 -7.46 -8.25
CA PHE A 66 1.44 -7.21 -7.70
C PHE A 66 1.73 -8.05 -6.46
N GLY A 67 0.72 -8.33 -5.63
CA GLY A 67 0.85 -9.20 -4.46
C GLY A 67 1.21 -10.62 -4.83
N MET A 68 0.61 -11.18 -5.89
CA MET A 68 0.95 -12.51 -6.40
C MET A 68 2.39 -12.58 -6.88
N LEU A 69 2.87 -11.55 -7.58
CA LEU A 69 4.25 -11.47 -8.05
C LEU A 69 5.22 -11.42 -6.87
N VAL A 70 4.97 -10.54 -5.90
CA VAL A 70 5.84 -10.38 -4.72
C VAL A 70 5.83 -11.61 -3.82
N GLU A 71 4.65 -12.21 -3.58
CA GLU A 71 4.53 -13.44 -2.79
C GLU A 71 5.34 -14.59 -3.41
N GLN A 72 5.27 -14.76 -4.74
CA GLN A 72 6.06 -15.74 -5.46
C GLN A 72 7.56 -15.42 -5.42
N GLY A 73 7.93 -14.16 -5.66
CA GLY A 73 9.31 -13.70 -5.59
C GLY A 73 9.92 -13.92 -4.21
N PHE A 74 9.23 -13.54 -3.15
CA PHE A 74 9.71 -13.79 -1.78
C PHE A 74 9.78 -15.27 -1.44
N GLY A 75 8.85 -16.08 -1.95
CA GLY A 75 8.93 -17.55 -1.85
C GLY A 75 10.21 -18.10 -2.50
N PHE A 76 10.57 -17.58 -3.68
CA PHE A 76 11.79 -17.95 -4.40
C PHE A 76 13.07 -17.51 -3.65
N TYR A 77 13.13 -16.24 -3.22
CA TYR A 77 14.36 -15.68 -2.61
C TYR A 77 14.55 -16.07 -1.15
N PHE A 78 13.50 -16.25 -0.38
CA PHE A 78 13.54 -16.46 1.08
C PHE A 78 13.03 -17.83 1.52
N GLY A 79 12.59 -18.68 0.59
CA GLY A 79 12.08 -20.02 0.88
C GLY A 79 10.94 -19.99 1.92
N LYS A 80 11.07 -20.78 2.97
CA LYS A 80 10.06 -20.88 4.04
C LYS A 80 9.72 -19.58 4.76
N TRP A 81 10.61 -18.58 4.71
CA TRP A 81 10.41 -17.27 5.32
C TRP A 81 9.69 -16.28 4.40
N GLY A 82 9.58 -16.57 3.10
CA GLY A 82 8.99 -15.67 2.11
C GLY A 82 7.59 -15.20 2.49
N SER A 83 6.74 -16.11 2.93
CA SER A 83 5.38 -15.78 3.38
C SER A 83 5.34 -14.87 4.60
N ALA A 84 6.21 -15.10 5.59
CA ALA A 84 6.28 -14.26 6.78
C ALA A 84 6.78 -12.86 6.44
N ILE A 85 7.80 -12.74 5.57
CA ILE A 85 8.33 -11.45 5.11
C ILE A 85 7.25 -10.68 4.34
N PHE A 86 6.49 -11.34 3.46
CA PHE A 86 5.41 -10.73 2.69
C PHE A 86 4.30 -10.15 3.60
N ILE A 87 3.82 -10.94 4.57
CA ILE A 87 2.83 -10.46 5.54
C ILE A 87 3.36 -9.28 6.35
N THR A 88 4.61 -9.41 6.83
CA THR A 88 5.26 -8.37 7.62
C THR A 88 5.39 -7.08 6.83
N GLU A 89 5.82 -7.15 5.56
CA GLU A 89 5.92 -6.00 4.68
C GLU A 89 4.56 -5.33 4.49
N PHE A 90 3.51 -6.10 4.19
CA PHE A 90 2.17 -5.56 3.96
C PHE A 90 1.67 -4.76 5.15
N PHE A 91 1.73 -5.31 6.36
CA PHE A 91 1.23 -4.62 7.55
C PHE A 91 2.13 -3.47 8.00
N LEU A 92 3.45 -3.66 7.98
CA LEU A 92 4.38 -2.58 8.30
C LEU A 92 4.25 -1.42 7.33
N ALA A 93 4.08 -1.70 6.04
CA ALA A 93 3.86 -0.66 5.03
C ALA A 93 2.60 0.15 5.32
N GLY A 94 1.48 -0.50 5.64
CA GLY A 94 0.24 0.18 6.00
C GLY A 94 0.39 1.09 7.22
N ILE A 95 1.13 0.64 8.23
CA ILE A 95 1.41 1.42 9.44
C ILE A 95 2.38 2.57 9.13
N ILE A 96 3.55 2.26 8.57
CA ILE A 96 4.65 3.22 8.37
C ILE A 96 4.26 4.33 7.40
N SER A 97 3.54 3.99 6.33
CA SER A 97 3.05 4.98 5.35
C SER A 97 2.10 6.01 5.97
N SER A 98 1.40 5.66 7.04
CA SER A 98 0.46 6.53 7.74
C SER A 98 1.12 7.42 8.81
N ILE A 99 2.38 7.15 9.20
CA ILE A 99 3.08 7.92 10.24
C ILE A 99 3.22 9.41 9.90
N PRO A 100 3.64 9.81 8.68
CA PRO A 100 3.71 11.24 8.32
C PRO A 100 2.36 11.94 8.40
N SER A 101 1.29 11.30 7.92
CA SER A 101 -0.08 11.79 8.06
C SER A 101 -0.52 11.93 9.53
N TYR A 102 -0.11 11.02 10.40
CA TYR A 102 -0.36 11.12 11.83
C TYR A 102 0.25 12.40 12.42
N PHE A 103 1.54 12.64 12.21
CA PHE A 103 2.20 13.83 12.76
C PHE A 103 1.64 15.13 12.20
N LYS A 104 1.26 15.14 10.92
CA LYS A 104 0.66 16.31 10.25
C LYS A 104 -0.73 16.64 10.80
N ASN A 105 -1.55 15.63 11.13
CA ASN A 105 -2.98 15.78 11.39
C ASN A 105 -3.42 15.44 12.82
N LYS A 106 -2.52 15.15 13.76
CA LYS A 106 -2.85 14.71 15.13
C LYS A 106 -3.67 15.71 15.95
N HIS A 107 -3.71 16.97 15.55
CA HIS A 107 -4.55 18.01 16.17
C HIS A 107 -5.77 18.39 15.29
N ASN A 108 -6.01 17.68 14.20
CA ASN A 108 -7.14 17.92 13.30
C ASN A 108 -8.21 16.81 13.45
N ALA A 109 -9.24 17.09 14.23
CA ALA A 109 -10.33 16.13 14.46
C ALA A 109 -11.15 15.77 13.19
N SER A 110 -11.07 16.60 12.14
CA SER A 110 -11.80 16.38 10.89
C SER A 110 -11.05 15.46 9.90
N TYR A 111 -9.75 15.21 10.13
CA TYR A 111 -8.98 14.35 9.23
C TYR A 111 -9.19 12.88 9.55
N THR A 112 -9.65 12.15 8.56
CA THR A 112 -9.76 10.68 8.62
C THR A 112 -9.33 10.06 7.30
N ALA A 113 -8.84 8.83 7.34
CA ALA A 113 -8.49 8.06 6.15
C ALA A 113 -8.82 6.58 6.34
N VAL A 114 -9.03 5.88 5.23
CA VAL A 114 -9.25 4.42 5.18
C VAL A 114 -8.59 3.85 3.93
N GLY A 115 -8.23 2.59 3.95
CA GLY A 115 -7.77 1.84 2.80
C GLY A 115 -6.45 1.13 3.01
N ALA A 116 -6.28 0.04 2.27
CA ALA A 116 -5.03 -0.71 2.18
C ALA A 116 -3.99 -0.03 1.28
N SER A 117 -4.31 1.15 0.71
CA SER A 117 -3.56 1.72 -0.42
C SER A 117 -2.09 2.02 -0.12
N GLY A 118 -1.74 2.37 1.13
CA GLY A 118 -0.34 2.51 1.54
C GLY A 118 0.43 1.19 1.46
N ALA A 119 -0.17 0.09 1.97
CA ALA A 119 0.39 -1.24 1.86
C ALA A 119 0.42 -1.74 0.40
N VAL A 120 -0.64 -1.49 -0.36
CA VAL A 120 -0.73 -1.87 -1.78
C VAL A 120 0.31 -1.11 -2.63
N SER A 121 0.55 0.17 -2.36
CA SER A 121 1.61 0.95 -3.01
C SER A 121 3.00 0.41 -2.67
N ALA A 122 3.22 -0.07 -1.45
CA ALA A 122 4.47 -0.73 -1.07
C ALA A 122 4.67 -2.02 -1.88
N ILE A 123 3.68 -2.89 -1.93
CA ILE A 123 3.75 -4.14 -2.70
C ILE A 123 3.97 -3.87 -4.20
N LEU A 124 3.34 -2.84 -4.77
CA LEU A 124 3.61 -2.40 -6.14
C LEU A 124 5.10 -2.02 -6.33
N PHE A 125 5.68 -1.28 -5.40
CA PHE A 125 7.08 -0.85 -5.51
C PHE A 125 8.08 -1.97 -5.22
N THR A 126 7.73 -2.93 -4.38
CA THR A 126 8.47 -4.19 -4.26
C THR A 126 8.44 -4.98 -5.56
N ALA A 127 7.28 -5.05 -6.23
CA ALA A 127 7.17 -5.69 -7.54
C ALA A 127 8.05 -4.99 -8.59
N ILE A 128 8.08 -3.65 -8.60
CA ILE A 128 8.96 -2.86 -9.48
C ILE A 128 10.45 -3.16 -9.19
N LEU A 129 10.82 -3.29 -7.93
CA LEU A 129 12.19 -3.64 -7.53
C LEU A 129 12.59 -5.03 -8.03
N LEU A 130 11.69 -6.02 -7.93
CA LEU A 130 11.96 -7.40 -8.32
C LEU A 130 11.96 -7.61 -9.85
N ASP A 131 11.11 -6.87 -10.58
CA ASP A 131 11.01 -6.98 -12.04
C ASP A 131 10.75 -5.59 -12.66
N PRO A 132 11.82 -4.76 -12.82
CA PRO A 132 11.70 -3.38 -13.27
C PRO A 132 11.27 -3.23 -14.74
N LEU A 133 11.51 -4.26 -15.58
CA LEU A 133 11.17 -4.23 -17.00
C LEU A 133 9.79 -4.80 -17.27
N ASN A 134 9.12 -5.41 -16.29
CA ASN A 134 7.75 -5.86 -16.43
C ASN A 134 6.85 -4.73 -16.92
N LYS A 135 5.91 -5.05 -17.79
CA LYS A 135 5.04 -4.05 -18.40
C LYS A 135 3.79 -3.85 -17.56
N ILE A 136 3.62 -2.64 -17.06
CA ILE A 136 2.39 -2.22 -16.39
C ILE A 136 1.45 -1.62 -17.42
N TYR A 137 0.23 -2.15 -17.48
CA TYR A 137 -0.84 -1.65 -18.32
C TYR A 137 -1.81 -0.85 -17.47
N ILE A 138 -1.99 0.42 -17.81
CA ILE A 138 -3.02 1.25 -17.18
C ILE A 138 -4.35 0.89 -17.84
N MET A 139 -5.38 0.69 -17.02
CA MET A 139 -6.71 0.28 -17.48
C MET A 139 -7.17 1.12 -18.70
N PHE A 140 -7.64 0.44 -19.74
CA PHE A 140 -8.05 1.00 -21.03
C PHE A 140 -6.92 1.56 -21.92
N ILE A 141 -5.65 1.55 -21.48
CA ILE A 141 -4.52 1.97 -22.31
C ILE A 141 -3.73 0.70 -22.69
N PRO A 142 -3.76 0.26 -23.96
CA PRO A 142 -3.09 -0.98 -24.39
C PRO A 142 -1.58 -0.80 -24.60
N ILE A 143 -0.98 0.19 -23.95
CA ILE A 143 0.46 0.48 -24.02
C ILE A 143 1.10 0.04 -22.72
N GLY A 144 1.97 -0.98 -22.80
CA GLY A 144 2.74 -1.45 -21.64
C GLY A 144 3.88 -0.51 -21.31
N ILE A 145 3.84 0.08 -20.11
CA ILE A 145 4.88 0.96 -19.58
C ILE A 145 5.83 0.12 -18.75
N PRO A 146 7.18 0.17 -18.94
CA PRO A 146 8.12 -0.47 -18.04
C PRO A 146 7.90 -0.05 -16.59
N ALA A 147 7.91 -1.02 -15.67
CA ALA A 147 7.51 -0.79 -14.29
C ALA A 147 8.34 0.30 -13.58
N TYR A 148 9.65 0.38 -13.85
CA TYR A 148 10.50 1.43 -13.27
C TYR A 148 10.12 2.83 -13.76
N ILE A 149 9.72 2.98 -15.02
CA ILE A 149 9.23 4.25 -15.58
C ILE A 149 7.91 4.63 -14.92
N PHE A 150 6.98 3.67 -14.84
CA PHE A 150 5.71 3.87 -14.15
C PHE A 150 5.94 4.33 -12.70
N GLY A 151 6.87 3.70 -11.97
CA GLY A 151 7.19 4.05 -10.60
C GLY A 151 7.63 5.51 -10.43
N VAL A 152 8.51 6.01 -11.31
CA VAL A 152 8.95 7.42 -11.29
C VAL A 152 7.77 8.37 -11.48
N PHE A 153 6.93 8.13 -12.49
CA PHE A 153 5.74 8.96 -12.74
C PHE A 153 4.72 8.88 -11.61
N TYR A 154 4.53 7.69 -11.03
CA TYR A 154 3.62 7.50 -9.90
C TYR A 154 4.07 8.29 -8.66
N LEU A 155 5.36 8.26 -8.30
CA LEU A 155 5.90 9.07 -7.19
C LEU A 155 5.74 10.57 -7.47
N GLY A 156 6.06 11.02 -8.69
CA GLY A 156 5.83 12.41 -9.09
C GLY A 156 4.38 12.84 -8.97
N TYR A 157 3.45 11.97 -9.39
CA TYR A 157 2.01 12.19 -9.24
C TYR A 157 1.59 12.29 -7.76
N CYS A 158 2.06 11.37 -6.91
CA CYS A 158 1.75 11.40 -5.47
C CYS A 158 2.24 12.70 -4.81
N ILE A 159 3.47 13.16 -5.12
CA ILE A 159 4.00 14.44 -4.61
C ILE A 159 3.16 15.62 -5.09
N PHE A 160 2.79 15.64 -6.37
CA PHE A 160 2.00 16.72 -6.95
C PHE A 160 0.62 16.82 -6.31
N MET A 161 -0.08 15.68 -6.20
CA MET A 161 -1.44 15.62 -5.68
C MET A 161 -1.48 15.86 -4.17
N SER A 162 -0.51 15.37 -3.40
CA SER A 162 -0.44 15.60 -1.95
C SER A 162 -0.36 17.09 -1.56
N LYS A 163 0.11 17.96 -2.48
CA LYS A 163 0.18 19.41 -2.28
C LYS A 163 -1.11 20.14 -2.66
N ARG A 164 -1.97 19.52 -3.48
CA ARG A 164 -3.15 20.20 -4.05
C ARG A 164 -4.43 19.99 -3.27
N ASN A 165 -4.56 18.90 -2.51
CA ASN A 165 -5.77 18.53 -1.76
C ASN A 165 -7.07 18.63 -2.60
N ILE A 166 -7.02 18.19 -3.86
CA ILE A 166 -8.15 18.32 -4.81
C ILE A 166 -9.15 17.18 -4.61
N ASP A 167 -8.70 16.04 -4.12
CA ASP A 167 -9.49 14.85 -3.88
C ASP A 167 -9.34 14.36 -2.44
N GLN A 168 -10.08 13.30 -2.08
CA GLN A 168 -10.05 12.69 -0.75
C GLN A 168 -9.02 11.55 -0.63
N VAL A 169 -8.07 11.47 -1.56
CA VAL A 169 -7.05 10.42 -1.57
C VAL A 169 -5.84 10.87 -0.74
N ALA A 170 -5.37 10.01 0.16
CA ALA A 170 -4.18 10.27 0.97
C ALA A 170 -2.90 9.98 0.15
N HIS A 171 -2.58 10.87 -0.81
CA HIS A 171 -1.44 10.71 -1.72
C HIS A 171 -0.08 10.69 -1.00
N ASP A 172 0.03 11.32 0.15
CA ASP A 172 1.20 11.23 1.02
C ASP A 172 1.39 9.80 1.58
N VAL A 173 0.31 9.11 1.94
CA VAL A 173 0.36 7.70 2.37
C VAL A 173 0.82 6.80 1.23
N HIS A 174 0.34 7.04 0.00
CA HIS A 174 0.80 6.30 -1.18
C HIS A 174 2.30 6.50 -1.44
N PHE A 175 2.77 7.74 -1.36
CA PHE A 175 4.18 8.07 -1.54
C PHE A 175 5.07 7.34 -0.52
N TRP A 176 4.74 7.44 0.77
CA TRP A 176 5.54 6.81 1.82
C TRP A 176 5.46 5.28 1.78
N GLY A 177 4.29 4.73 1.42
CA GLY A 177 4.14 3.30 1.16
C GLY A 177 5.06 2.83 0.04
N SER A 178 5.10 3.56 -1.08
CA SER A 178 5.98 3.26 -2.22
C SER A 178 7.46 3.27 -1.83
N ILE A 179 7.89 4.29 -1.09
CA ILE A 179 9.28 4.38 -0.61
C ILE A 179 9.59 3.19 0.31
N PHE A 180 8.70 2.86 1.25
CA PHE A 180 8.90 1.73 2.15
C PHE A 180 9.03 0.41 1.39
N GLY A 181 8.12 0.13 0.44
CA GLY A 181 8.13 -1.11 -0.35
C GLY A 181 9.35 -1.25 -1.26
N PHE A 182 9.92 -0.14 -1.72
CA PHE A 182 11.17 -0.18 -2.47
C PHE A 182 12.40 -0.42 -1.57
N VAL A 183 12.43 0.19 -0.40
CA VAL A 183 13.61 0.19 0.49
C VAL A 183 13.67 -1.07 1.39
N MET A 184 12.54 -1.50 1.95
CA MET A 184 12.50 -2.59 2.93
C MET A 184 13.10 -3.91 2.39
N PRO A 185 12.77 -4.40 1.18
CA PRO A 185 13.38 -5.62 0.66
C PRO A 185 14.89 -5.49 0.44
N ILE A 186 15.38 -4.30 0.04
CA ILE A 186 16.82 -4.02 -0.12
C ILE A 186 17.54 -4.14 1.23
N LEU A 187 16.93 -3.67 2.32
CA LEU A 187 17.51 -3.79 3.67
C LEU A 187 17.59 -5.24 4.15
N ILE A 188 16.67 -6.10 3.72
CA ILE A 188 16.72 -7.54 4.04
C ILE A 188 17.73 -8.27 3.16
N ARG A 189 17.80 -7.92 1.87
CA ARG A 189 18.69 -8.52 0.88
C ARG A 189 19.27 -7.44 -0.04
N THR A 190 20.45 -6.99 0.29
CA THR A 190 21.14 -5.88 -0.41
C THR A 190 21.39 -6.16 -1.89
N SER A 191 21.48 -7.44 -2.31
CA SER A 191 21.65 -7.80 -3.71
C SER A 191 20.48 -7.37 -4.61
N PHE A 192 19.29 -7.16 -4.07
CA PHE A 192 18.14 -6.67 -4.84
C PHE A 192 18.42 -5.32 -5.51
N TRP A 193 19.21 -4.45 -4.86
CA TRP A 193 19.65 -3.21 -5.49
C TRP A 193 20.52 -3.45 -6.72
N ASN A 194 21.49 -4.35 -6.62
CA ASN A 194 22.38 -4.67 -7.75
C ASN A 194 21.59 -5.34 -8.88
N GLU A 195 20.71 -6.29 -8.54
CA GLU A 195 19.84 -6.97 -9.49
C GLU A 195 18.91 -5.98 -10.22
N PHE A 196 18.34 -5.01 -9.49
CA PHE A 196 17.51 -3.94 -10.05
C PHE A 196 18.26 -3.08 -11.07
N ILE A 197 19.46 -2.62 -10.71
CA ILE A 197 20.32 -1.80 -11.60
C ILE A 197 20.75 -2.59 -12.84
N GLN A 198 21.19 -3.82 -12.69
CA GLN A 198 21.62 -4.68 -13.80
C GLN A 198 20.49 -5.04 -14.76
N ASN A 199 19.25 -5.08 -14.29
CA ASN A 199 18.09 -5.33 -15.14
C ASN A 199 17.68 -4.10 -15.96
N ILE A 200 18.05 -2.89 -15.56
CA ILE A 200 17.70 -1.66 -16.29
C ILE A 200 18.81 -1.26 -17.27
N PHE A 201 20.07 -1.46 -16.89
CA PHE A 201 21.28 -1.00 -17.60
C PHE A 201 22.18 -2.17 -18.02
#